data_658fe8aae6e7ab026190ee2f316501d9
#
_entry.id   658fe8aae6e7ab026190ee2f316501d9
#
_cell.length_a   1.000
_cell.length_b   1.000
_cell.length_c   1.000
_cell.angle_alpha   90.00
_cell.angle_beta   90.00
_cell.angle_gamma   90.00
#
_symmetry.space_group_name_H-M   'P 1'
#
loop_
_entity.id
_entity.type
_entity.pdbx_description
1 polymer ?
#
loop_
_entity_poly.entity_id
_entity_poly.type
_entity_poly.pdbx_seq_one_letter_code
_entity_poly.pdbx_strand_id
1 'polypeptide(L)'
;SWWSGPDVVLLVDDWHMIVAAGGLVPPMAPLAPLLPASADIGLHIVVTCQMSQAHRATMDKFVGAAYGAGSPTLFLSGGKTEFPTSEFKLKRRPPGQALLVSPDGREVVQAAYVDPPAEEVC
;
A
#
# COMPACT_ATOMS: atom_id res chain seq x y z
N SER A 1 -3.33 5.56 -23.09
CA SER A 1 -4.07 4.36 -22.66
C SER A 1 -5.07 3.97 -23.72
N TRP A 2 -5.12 2.70 -24.11
CA TRP A 2 -6.12 2.15 -25.04
C TRP A 2 -7.41 1.72 -24.31
N TRP A 3 -7.36 1.68 -22.97
CA TRP A 3 -8.51 1.31 -22.15
C TRP A 3 -9.57 2.43 -22.17
N SER A 4 -10.79 2.07 -22.49
CA SER A 4 -11.95 2.96 -22.50
C SER A 4 -13.10 2.47 -21.60
N GLY A 5 -12.86 1.41 -20.82
CA GLY A 5 -13.80 0.90 -19.84
C GLY A 5 -13.80 1.67 -18.52
N PRO A 6 -14.61 1.25 -17.55
CA PRO A 6 -14.60 1.84 -16.21
C PRO A 6 -13.30 1.53 -15.48
N ASP A 7 -12.86 2.45 -14.63
CA ASP A 7 -11.78 2.17 -13.69
C ASP A 7 -12.26 1.22 -12.58
N VAL A 8 -11.40 0.29 -12.21
CA VAL A 8 -11.61 -0.63 -11.10
C VAL A 8 -10.66 -0.27 -9.98
N VAL A 9 -11.18 0.06 -8.81
CA VAL A 9 -10.38 0.33 -7.62
C VAL A 9 -10.54 -0.82 -6.63
N LEU A 10 -9.45 -1.50 -6.34
CA LEU A 10 -9.39 -2.56 -5.33
C LEU A 10 -8.74 -2.00 -4.07
N LEU A 11 -9.48 -1.98 -2.97
CA LEU A 11 -9.00 -1.59 -1.66
C LEU A 11 -8.80 -2.84 -0.80
N VAL A 12 -7.58 -3.05 -0.34
CA VAL A 12 -7.21 -4.16 0.53
C VAL A 12 -6.73 -3.60 1.85
N ASP A 13 -7.59 -3.67 2.84
CA ASP A 13 -7.25 -3.24 4.20
C ASP A 13 -6.66 -4.40 5.00
N ASP A 14 -5.70 -4.08 5.86
CA ASP A 14 -5.03 -5.06 6.72
C ASP A 14 -4.52 -6.30 5.98
N TRP A 15 -3.68 -6.10 4.98
CA TRP A 15 -3.06 -7.14 4.15
C TRP A 15 -2.66 -8.42 4.91
N HIS A 16 -2.07 -8.24 6.09
CA HIS A 16 -1.60 -9.36 6.91
C HIS A 16 -2.72 -10.32 7.33
N MET A 17 -3.96 -9.83 7.47
CA MET A 17 -5.12 -10.67 7.80
C MET A 17 -5.54 -11.54 6.61
N ILE A 18 -5.45 -11.01 5.41
CA ILE A 18 -5.79 -11.74 4.17
C ILE A 18 -4.78 -12.84 3.92
N VAL A 19 -3.51 -12.57 4.08
CA VAL A 19 -2.45 -13.57 3.90
C VAL A 19 -2.57 -14.69 4.94
N ALA A 20 -2.88 -14.36 6.18
CA ALA A 20 -3.08 -15.35 7.24
C ALA A 20 -4.28 -16.28 6.96
N ALA A 21 -5.33 -15.76 6.33
CA ALA A 21 -6.54 -16.53 5.98
C ALA A 21 -6.41 -17.35 4.68
N GLY A 22 -5.47 -16.99 3.81
CA GLY A 22 -5.40 -17.51 2.44
C GLY A 22 -4.75 -18.89 2.26
N GLY A 23 -4.27 -19.54 3.31
CA GLY A 23 -3.62 -20.85 3.22
C GLY A 23 -2.30 -20.84 2.43
N LEU A 24 -2.05 -21.88 1.62
CA LEU A 24 -0.79 -22.06 0.90
C LEU A 24 -0.62 -21.15 -0.33
N VAL A 25 -1.72 -20.63 -0.87
CA VAL A 25 -1.67 -19.76 -2.06
C VAL A 25 -2.00 -18.32 -1.67
N PRO A 26 -1.09 -17.37 -1.88
CA PRO A 26 -1.38 -15.97 -1.61
C PRO A 26 -2.56 -15.48 -2.46
N PRO A 27 -3.63 -14.93 -1.85
CA PRO A 27 -4.87 -14.60 -2.58
C PRO A 27 -4.68 -13.60 -3.73
N MET A 28 -3.73 -12.68 -3.57
CA MET A 28 -3.46 -11.63 -4.55
C MET A 28 -2.38 -12.00 -5.59
N ALA A 29 -1.74 -13.16 -5.46
CA ALA A 29 -0.69 -13.58 -6.38
C ALA A 29 -1.11 -13.57 -7.86
N PRO A 30 -2.35 -13.93 -8.24
CA PRO A 30 -2.81 -13.87 -9.62
C PRO A 30 -2.84 -12.46 -10.22
N LEU A 31 -2.89 -11.42 -9.39
CA LEU A 31 -2.90 -10.02 -9.84
C LEU A 31 -1.49 -9.46 -10.07
N ALA A 32 -0.45 -10.10 -9.54
CA ALA A 32 0.93 -9.63 -9.69
C ALA A 32 1.35 -9.40 -11.16
N PRO A 33 1.01 -10.26 -12.13
CA PRO A 33 1.32 -10.04 -13.54
C PRO A 33 0.63 -8.82 -14.16
N LEU A 34 -0.45 -8.32 -13.58
CA LEU A 34 -1.21 -7.17 -14.07
C LEU A 34 -0.63 -5.84 -13.61
N LEU A 35 0.23 -5.82 -12.58
CA LEU A 35 0.77 -4.60 -12.00
C LEU A 35 1.47 -3.68 -13.01
N PRO A 36 2.33 -4.19 -13.94
CA PRO A 36 3.01 -3.32 -14.89
C PRO A 36 2.07 -2.59 -15.85
N ALA A 37 0.90 -3.18 -16.14
CA ALA A 37 -0.10 -2.65 -17.07
C ALA A 37 -1.31 -2.04 -16.36
N SER A 38 -1.30 -1.95 -15.04
CA SER A 38 -2.48 -1.56 -14.25
C SER A 38 -3.07 -0.20 -14.67
N ALA A 39 -2.23 0.79 -14.87
CA ALA A 39 -2.67 2.12 -15.33
C ALA A 39 -3.30 2.08 -16.75
N ASP A 40 -2.83 1.19 -17.62
CA ASP A 40 -3.33 1.07 -18.99
C ASP A 40 -4.67 0.33 -19.06
N ILE A 41 -4.97 -0.51 -18.09
CA ILE A 41 -6.22 -1.28 -18.01
C ILE A 41 -7.21 -0.73 -16.99
N GLY A 42 -6.97 0.47 -16.47
CA GLY A 42 -7.86 1.12 -15.49
C GLY A 42 -7.94 0.38 -14.16
N LEU A 43 -6.88 -0.34 -13.75
CA LEU A 43 -6.83 -1.05 -12.48
C LEU A 43 -5.99 -0.26 -11.47
N HIS A 44 -6.61 0.12 -10.37
CA HIS A 44 -5.98 0.82 -9.26
C HIS A 44 -6.07 -0.04 -7.99
N ILE A 45 -4.95 -0.24 -7.31
CA ILE A 45 -4.92 -1.09 -6.12
C ILE A 45 -4.29 -0.31 -4.97
N VAL A 46 -4.98 -0.28 -3.85
CA VAL A 46 -4.49 0.30 -2.60
C VAL A 46 -4.45 -0.79 -1.53
N VAL A 47 -3.30 -0.98 -0.95
CA VAL A 47 -3.08 -1.98 0.09
C VAL A 47 -2.61 -1.27 1.35
N THR A 48 -3.21 -1.58 2.48
CA THR A 48 -2.72 -1.16 3.79
C THR A 48 -2.19 -2.33 4.59
N CYS A 49 -1.23 -2.07 5.46
CA CYS A 49 -0.79 -3.04 6.46
C CYS A 49 -0.23 -2.31 7.69
N GLN A 50 -0.23 -3.01 8.80
CA GLN A 50 0.41 -2.50 10.02
C GLN A 50 1.93 -2.37 9.81
N MET A 51 2.54 -1.33 10.38
CA MET A 51 3.97 -1.08 10.26
C MET A 51 4.81 -2.27 10.72
N SER A 52 4.43 -2.93 11.79
CA SER A 52 5.10 -4.13 12.30
C SER A 52 5.12 -5.31 11.31
N GLN A 53 4.23 -5.31 10.33
CA GLN A 53 4.12 -6.32 9.27
C GLN A 53 4.66 -5.83 7.92
N ALA A 54 5.03 -4.56 7.81
CA ALA A 54 5.39 -3.94 6.54
C ALA A 54 6.58 -4.63 5.86
N HIS A 55 7.63 -4.94 6.61
CA HIS A 55 8.79 -5.64 6.05
C HIS A 55 8.42 -7.03 5.55
N ARG A 56 7.59 -7.75 6.29
CA ARG A 56 7.09 -9.07 5.88
C ARG A 56 6.19 -8.99 4.64
N ALA A 57 5.37 -7.94 4.56
CA ALA A 57 4.52 -7.72 3.41
C ALA A 57 5.33 -7.57 2.10
N THR A 58 6.48 -6.92 2.13
CA THR A 58 7.33 -6.79 0.93
C THR A 58 7.93 -8.11 0.45
N MET A 59 7.92 -9.15 1.27
CA MET A 59 8.32 -10.51 0.88
C MET A 59 7.19 -11.27 0.17
N ASP A 60 5.96 -10.80 0.26
CA ASP A 60 4.85 -11.37 -0.49
C ASP A 60 5.01 -11.12 -1.98
N LYS A 61 4.56 -12.09 -2.79
CA LYS A 61 4.72 -12.05 -4.24
C LYS A 61 4.03 -10.83 -4.88
N PHE A 62 2.86 -10.45 -4.38
CA PHE A 62 2.11 -9.32 -4.92
C PHE A 62 2.64 -7.98 -4.38
N VAL A 63 2.68 -7.80 -3.07
CA VAL A 63 3.13 -6.56 -2.43
C VAL A 63 4.60 -6.28 -2.75
N GLY A 64 5.44 -7.31 -2.74
CA GLY A 64 6.85 -7.19 -3.11
C GLY A 64 7.05 -6.78 -4.56
N ALA A 65 6.23 -7.29 -5.49
CA ALA A 65 6.27 -6.87 -6.88
C ALA A 65 5.83 -5.42 -7.06
N ALA A 66 4.78 -4.99 -6.37
CA ALA A 66 4.32 -3.61 -6.39
C ALA A 66 5.37 -2.65 -5.82
N TYR A 67 5.94 -2.97 -4.68
CA TYR A 67 6.99 -2.18 -4.05
C TYR A 67 8.25 -2.11 -4.94
N GLY A 68 8.70 -3.23 -5.47
CA GLY A 68 9.86 -3.31 -6.37
C GLY A 68 9.66 -2.59 -7.70
N ALA A 69 8.42 -2.49 -8.18
CA ALA A 69 8.05 -1.70 -9.37
C ALA A 69 7.99 -0.19 -9.10
N GLY A 70 8.22 0.24 -7.86
CA GLY A 70 8.22 1.65 -7.49
C GLY A 70 6.83 2.22 -7.23
N SER A 71 5.87 1.41 -6.86
CA SER A 71 4.56 1.92 -6.44
C SER A 71 4.70 2.92 -5.29
N PRO A 72 4.01 4.06 -5.33
CA PRO A 72 4.04 5.03 -4.26
C PRO A 72 3.66 4.39 -2.92
N THR A 73 4.46 4.63 -1.90
CA THR A 73 4.27 4.04 -0.57
C THR A 73 4.23 5.13 0.48
N LEU A 74 3.22 5.09 1.33
CA LEU A 74 3.06 6.00 2.47
C LEU A 74 3.43 5.29 3.77
N PHE A 75 4.46 5.80 4.44
CA PHE A 75 4.85 5.36 5.79
C PHE A 75 4.31 6.37 6.81
N LEU A 76 3.26 5.99 7.53
CA LEU A 76 2.60 6.90 8.47
C LEU A 76 3.46 7.15 9.71
N SER A 77 3.77 6.10 10.46
CA SER A 77 4.60 6.21 11.66
C SER A 77 5.31 4.89 11.90
N GLY A 78 6.57 4.93 12.29
CA GLY A 78 7.31 3.71 12.56
C GLY A 78 8.77 3.96 12.87
N GLY A 79 9.48 2.90 13.18
CA GLY A 79 10.89 2.92 13.49
C GLY A 79 11.72 2.00 12.60
N LYS A 80 13.03 2.08 12.75
CA LYS A 80 13.99 1.29 11.96
C LYS A 80 13.84 -0.21 12.13
N THR A 81 13.34 -0.65 13.28
CA THR A 81 13.18 -2.07 13.61
C THR A 81 11.97 -2.68 12.90
N GLU A 82 10.97 -1.87 12.58
CA GLU A 82 9.74 -2.32 11.93
C GLU A 82 9.91 -2.43 10.42
N PHE A 83 10.68 -1.52 9.82
CA PHE A 83 11.01 -1.56 8.40
C PHE A 83 12.48 -1.18 8.20
N PRO A 84 13.40 -2.14 8.27
CA PRO A 84 14.82 -1.88 8.11
C PRO A 84 15.14 -1.55 6.65
N THR A 85 15.58 -0.34 6.41
CA THR A 85 16.07 0.12 5.11
C THR A 85 17.25 1.07 5.30
N SER A 86 18.20 1.02 4.37
CA SER A 86 19.32 1.97 4.32
C SER A 86 19.00 3.21 3.49
N GLU A 87 17.95 3.17 2.69
CA GLU A 87 17.61 4.24 1.74
C GLU A 87 17.00 5.47 2.40
N PHE A 88 16.26 5.27 3.49
CA PHE A 88 15.61 6.35 4.24
C PHE A 88 15.41 5.97 5.71
N LYS A 89 15.15 6.97 6.53
CA LYS A 89 14.93 6.78 7.98
C LYS A 89 13.47 6.96 8.30
N LEU A 90 12.85 5.90 8.79
CA LEU A 90 11.54 5.99 9.40
C LEU A 90 11.66 6.55 10.82
N LYS A 91 10.69 7.37 11.19
CA LYS A 91 10.56 7.94 12.54
C LYS A 91 9.08 8.06 12.90
N ARG A 92 8.81 8.18 14.18
CA ARG A 92 7.47 8.48 14.65
C ARG A 92 7.03 9.86 14.17
N ARG A 93 5.78 9.95 13.74
CA ARG A 93 5.18 11.15 13.17
C ARG A 93 3.84 11.44 13.86
N PRO A 94 3.42 12.71 13.92
CA PRO A 94 2.09 13.06 14.40
C PRO A 94 1.00 12.48 13.47
N PRO A 95 -0.24 12.37 13.97
CA PRO A 95 -1.37 11.90 13.16
C PRO A 95 -1.51 12.68 11.85
N GLY A 96 -1.80 11.96 10.77
CA GLY A 96 -1.97 12.52 9.43
C GLY A 96 -0.67 12.83 8.68
N GLN A 97 0.47 12.82 9.34
CA GLN A 97 1.75 13.02 8.68
C GLN A 97 2.34 11.69 8.21
N ALA A 98 2.86 11.68 7.00
CA ALA A 98 3.47 10.49 6.40
C ALA A 98 4.75 10.83 5.62
N LEU A 99 5.60 9.82 5.43
CA LEU A 99 6.65 9.85 4.44
C LEU A 99 6.14 9.17 3.16
N LEU A 100 6.02 9.94 2.10
CA LEU A 100 5.74 9.40 0.76
C LEU A 100 7.06 9.03 0.09
N VAL A 101 7.16 7.78 -0.32
CA VAL A 101 8.30 7.25 -1.08
C VAL A 101 7.82 6.83 -2.45
N SER A 102 8.46 7.34 -3.49
CA SER A 102 8.18 7.01 -4.88
C SER A 102 9.48 6.99 -5.69
N PRO A 103 9.47 6.54 -6.96
CA PRO A 103 10.64 6.61 -7.82
C PRO A 103 11.18 8.03 -8.02
N ASP A 104 10.32 9.04 -7.94
CA ASP A 104 10.68 10.45 -8.11
C ASP A 104 11.34 11.06 -6.88
N GLY A 105 11.28 10.38 -5.75
CA GLY A 105 11.90 10.84 -4.51
C GLY A 105 11.07 10.55 -3.27
N ARG A 106 11.38 11.31 -2.22
CA ARG A 106 10.80 11.17 -0.90
C ARG A 106 10.40 12.52 -0.37
N GLU A 107 9.20 12.60 0.17
CA GLU A 107 8.71 13.83 0.78
C GLU A 107 7.81 13.54 2.00
N VAL A 108 7.79 14.48 2.92
CA VAL A 108 6.86 14.45 4.04
C VAL A 108 5.56 15.10 3.60
N VAL A 109 4.48 14.37 3.74
CA VAL A 109 3.14 14.83 3.38
C VAL A 109 2.25 14.90 4.61
N GLN A 110 1.24 15.75 4.55
CA GLN A 110 0.22 15.89 5.58
C GLN A 110 -1.14 15.61 4.94
N ALA A 111 -1.82 14.56 5.43
CA ALA A 111 -3.18 14.29 5.04
C ALA A 111 -4.13 15.34 5.64
N ALA A 112 -5.10 15.77 4.84
CA ALA A 112 -6.19 16.60 5.35
C ALA A 112 -7.08 15.78 6.28
N TYR A 113 -7.54 16.40 7.36
CA TYR A 113 -8.55 15.80 8.22
C TYR A 113 -9.93 16.02 7.61
N VAL A 114 -10.69 14.95 7.54
CA VAL A 114 -12.10 14.96 7.14
C VAL A 114 -12.88 14.28 8.26
N ASP A 115 -13.90 14.96 8.77
CA ASP A 115 -14.78 14.35 9.76
C ASP A 115 -15.41 13.07 9.20
N PRO A 116 -15.46 11.99 9.99
CA PRO A 116 -16.15 10.79 9.54
C PRO A 116 -17.62 11.12 9.22
N PRO A 117 -18.20 10.49 8.19
CA PRO A 117 -19.62 10.67 7.93
C PRO A 117 -20.43 10.31 9.18
N ALA A 118 -21.50 11.06 9.45
CA ALA A 118 -22.42 10.71 10.50
C ALA A 118 -22.88 9.26 10.30
N GLU A 119 -22.79 8.44 11.35
CA GLU A 119 -23.31 7.07 11.28
C GLU A 119 -24.78 7.15 10.88
N GLU A 120 -25.11 6.71 9.68
CA GLU A 120 -26.48 6.42 9.33
C GLU A 120 -26.88 5.21 10.17
N VAL A 121 -27.69 5.44 11.18
CA VAL A 121 -28.30 4.38 11.96
C VAL A 121 -29.29 3.66 11.05
N CYS A 122 -28.87 2.51 10.57
CA CYS A 122 -29.75 1.60 9.85
C CYS A 122 -30.69 0.89 10.81
#